data_c1a29569d831003a0c082f6d550e763c
#
_entry.id   c1a29569d831003a0c082f6d550e763c
#
_cell.length_a   1.000
_cell.length_b   1.000
_cell.length_c   1.000
_cell.angle_alpha   90.00
_cell.angle_beta   90.00
_cell.angle_gamma   90.00
#
_symmetry.space_group_name_H-M   'P 1'
#
loop_
_entity.id
_entity.type
_entity.pdbx_description
1 polymer ?
#
loop_
_entity_poly.entity_id
_entity_poly.type
_entity_poly.pdbx_seq_one_letter_code
_entity_poly.pdbx_strand_id
1 'polypeptide(L)'
;MVHKEGIVYFLKSPDYKYYVGTTRQTMQKTLVQLKSYAKKGKNVSSNEIIKSGNYKVEVLGTYKDVTSEELKKKAGVIQARLGEKCVNVLRAGRTQKDANVRKELYQQNKMEAKKYYQKNKESILRNLALKNMRIRGSPPTQRSIIKYKITRNDMMNCYR
;
A
#
# COMPACT_ATOMS: atom_id res chain seq x y z
N MET A 1 -30.79 -23.58 -13.59
CA MET A 1 -29.48 -22.97 -13.24
C MET A 1 -29.74 -21.55 -12.78
N VAL A 2 -29.30 -21.18 -11.58
CA VAL A 2 -29.45 -19.80 -11.09
C VAL A 2 -28.42 -18.94 -11.80
N HIS A 3 -28.86 -18.08 -12.72
CA HIS A 3 -28.02 -17.10 -13.39
C HIS A 3 -27.45 -16.14 -12.33
N LYS A 4 -26.14 -16.26 -12.07
CA LYS A 4 -25.47 -15.40 -11.08
C LYS A 4 -25.07 -14.09 -11.74
N GLU A 5 -25.79 -13.04 -11.43
CA GLU A 5 -25.43 -11.70 -11.85
C GLU A 5 -24.18 -11.20 -11.08
N GLY A 6 -23.30 -10.52 -11.78
CA GLY A 6 -22.14 -9.86 -11.21
C GLY A 6 -22.21 -8.36 -11.47
N ILE A 7 -21.92 -7.55 -10.47
CA ILE A 7 -21.94 -6.10 -10.53
C ILE A 7 -20.54 -5.57 -10.36
N VAL A 8 -20.13 -4.64 -11.24
CA VAL A 8 -18.96 -3.78 -11.05
C VAL A 8 -19.45 -2.39 -10.68
N TYR A 9 -18.92 -1.84 -9.62
CA TYR A 9 -19.33 -0.53 -9.09
C TYR A 9 -18.12 0.27 -8.63
N PHE A 10 -18.29 1.58 -8.46
CA PHE A 10 -17.35 2.38 -7.70
C PHE A 10 -18.02 3.17 -6.57
N LEU A 11 -17.20 3.50 -5.57
CA LEU A 11 -17.50 4.52 -4.59
C LEU A 11 -16.64 5.73 -4.96
N LYS A 12 -17.23 6.91 -5.05
CA LYS A 12 -16.54 8.16 -5.35
C LYS A 12 -16.62 9.08 -4.16
N SER A 13 -15.46 9.53 -3.66
CA SER A 13 -15.40 10.57 -2.63
C SER A 13 -15.55 11.98 -3.24
N PRO A 14 -15.84 13.01 -2.44
CA PRO A 14 -15.84 14.40 -2.90
C PRO A 14 -14.49 14.83 -3.49
N ASP A 15 -13.39 14.29 -2.96
CA ASP A 15 -12.00 14.57 -3.40
C ASP A 15 -11.60 13.82 -4.68
N TYR A 16 -12.58 13.30 -5.41
CA TYR A 16 -12.35 12.54 -6.65
C TYR A 16 -11.48 11.30 -6.51
N LYS A 17 -11.45 10.68 -5.32
CA LYS A 17 -10.88 9.35 -5.11
C LYS A 17 -11.93 8.30 -5.39
N TYR A 18 -11.51 7.17 -5.96
CA TYR A 18 -12.40 6.11 -6.39
C TYR A 18 -11.99 4.76 -5.79
N TYR A 19 -12.93 4.05 -5.24
CA TYR A 19 -12.79 2.62 -4.94
C TYR A 19 -13.63 1.83 -5.94
N VAL A 20 -13.01 0.91 -6.66
CA VAL A 20 -13.70 0.00 -7.60
C VAL A 20 -13.88 -1.35 -6.97
N GLY A 21 -15.11 -1.82 -6.87
CA GLY A 21 -15.46 -3.10 -6.29
C GLY A 21 -16.27 -3.99 -7.23
N THR A 22 -16.34 -5.26 -6.88
CA THR A 22 -17.19 -6.25 -7.54
C THR A 22 -18.05 -6.95 -6.51
N THR A 23 -19.29 -7.26 -6.86
CA THR A 23 -20.18 -8.01 -5.99
C THR A 23 -21.10 -8.92 -6.80
N ARG A 24 -21.57 -10.00 -6.18
CA ARG A 24 -22.64 -10.87 -6.65
C ARG A 24 -23.90 -10.75 -5.80
N GLN A 25 -23.90 -9.80 -4.88
CA GLN A 25 -25.02 -9.46 -4.03
C GLN A 25 -25.65 -8.15 -4.51
N THR A 26 -26.81 -7.83 -3.95
CA THR A 26 -27.41 -6.51 -4.18
C THR A 26 -26.51 -5.40 -3.65
N MET A 27 -26.53 -4.23 -4.28
CA MET A 27 -25.73 -3.09 -3.85
C MET A 27 -26.01 -2.70 -2.39
N GLN A 28 -27.27 -2.80 -1.94
CA GLN A 28 -27.63 -2.53 -0.55
C GLN A 28 -26.87 -3.45 0.43
N LYS A 29 -26.90 -4.77 0.21
CA LYS A 29 -26.16 -5.74 1.06
C LYS A 29 -24.66 -5.47 1.04
N THR A 30 -24.13 -5.16 -0.13
CA THR A 30 -22.71 -4.84 -0.31
C THR A 30 -22.31 -3.59 0.48
N LEU A 31 -23.10 -2.51 0.43
CA LEU A 31 -22.84 -1.29 1.17
C LEU A 31 -22.92 -1.48 2.70
N VAL A 32 -23.92 -2.25 3.17
CA VAL A 32 -24.02 -2.62 4.59
C VAL A 32 -22.76 -3.35 5.05
N GLN A 33 -22.26 -4.30 4.25
CA GLN A 33 -21.05 -5.04 4.55
C GLN A 33 -19.81 -4.13 4.58
N LEU A 34 -19.65 -3.23 3.61
CA LEU A 34 -18.53 -2.29 3.57
C LEU A 34 -18.55 -1.33 4.77
N LYS A 35 -19.73 -0.79 5.13
CA LYS A 35 -19.90 0.03 6.33
C LYS A 35 -19.53 -0.74 7.60
N SER A 36 -19.94 -2.01 7.71
CA SER A 36 -19.56 -2.88 8.83
C SER A 36 -18.06 -3.10 8.91
N TYR A 37 -17.38 -3.29 7.78
CA TYR A 37 -15.91 -3.43 7.74
C TYR A 37 -15.21 -2.16 8.18
N ALA A 38 -15.67 -1.00 7.72
CA ALA A 38 -15.12 0.29 8.12
C ALA A 38 -15.30 0.54 9.63
N LYS A 39 -16.47 0.20 10.19
CA LYS A 39 -16.76 0.30 11.64
C LYS A 39 -15.88 -0.63 12.47
N LYS A 40 -15.63 -1.86 11.99
CA LYS A 40 -14.80 -2.87 12.68
C LYS A 40 -13.29 -2.66 12.48
N GLY A 41 -12.88 -1.62 11.79
CA GLY A 41 -11.45 -1.33 11.54
C GLY A 41 -10.75 -2.37 10.64
N LYS A 42 -11.50 -3.18 9.86
CA LYS A 42 -10.87 -4.12 8.92
C LYS A 42 -10.08 -3.34 7.86
N ASN A 43 -8.88 -3.82 7.54
CA ASN A 43 -8.03 -3.17 6.52
C ASN A 43 -8.56 -3.43 5.10
N VAL A 44 -9.49 -2.59 4.65
CA VAL A 44 -10.09 -2.64 3.31
C VAL A 44 -9.93 -1.29 2.64
N SER A 45 -9.52 -1.30 1.38
CA SER A 45 -9.24 -0.06 0.61
C SER A 45 -10.44 0.91 0.51
N SER A 46 -11.67 0.41 0.62
CA SER A 46 -12.87 1.24 0.63
C SER A 46 -13.07 2.05 1.91
N ASN A 47 -12.34 1.73 2.99
CA ASN A 47 -12.57 2.35 4.31
C ASN A 47 -12.34 3.86 4.30
N GLU A 48 -11.34 4.33 3.56
CA GLU A 48 -11.05 5.75 3.45
C GLU A 48 -12.28 6.52 2.93
N ILE A 49 -12.90 6.01 1.87
CA ILE A 49 -14.09 6.62 1.27
C ILE A 49 -15.33 6.44 2.15
N ILE A 50 -15.54 5.26 2.74
CA ILE A 50 -16.69 4.99 3.60
C ILE A 50 -16.67 5.85 4.88
N LYS A 51 -15.50 6.03 5.49
CA LYS A 51 -15.33 6.83 6.71
C LYS A 51 -15.53 8.32 6.48
N SER A 52 -15.29 8.84 5.27
CA SER A 52 -15.58 10.23 4.94
C SER A 52 -17.09 10.58 5.05
N GLY A 53 -17.97 9.57 5.02
CA GLY A 53 -19.42 9.72 5.16
C GLY A 53 -20.13 10.33 3.95
N ASN A 54 -19.42 11.10 3.13
CA ASN A 54 -19.95 11.77 1.94
C ASN A 54 -19.36 11.14 0.68
N TYR A 55 -20.02 10.10 0.18
CA TYR A 55 -19.59 9.41 -1.05
C TYR A 55 -20.79 9.08 -1.93
N LYS A 56 -20.53 9.00 -3.24
CA LYS A 56 -21.52 8.54 -4.24
C LYS A 56 -21.21 7.10 -4.63
N VAL A 57 -22.27 6.33 -4.86
CA VAL A 57 -22.19 4.95 -5.34
C VAL A 57 -22.71 4.92 -6.76
N GLU A 58 -21.94 4.32 -7.67
CA GLU A 58 -22.36 4.18 -9.06
C GLU A 58 -22.07 2.75 -9.54
N VAL A 59 -23.08 2.15 -10.17
CA VAL A 59 -22.97 0.85 -10.83
C VAL A 59 -22.45 1.07 -12.24
N LEU A 60 -21.28 0.51 -12.52
CA LEU A 60 -20.62 0.66 -13.82
C LEU A 60 -21.08 -0.38 -14.83
N GLY A 61 -21.59 -1.49 -14.36
CA GLY A 61 -22.17 -2.53 -15.20
C GLY A 61 -22.65 -3.73 -14.41
N THR A 62 -23.70 -4.34 -14.93
CA THR A 62 -24.26 -5.62 -14.46
C THR A 62 -24.02 -6.66 -15.54
N TYR A 63 -23.50 -7.82 -15.16
CA TYR A 63 -23.10 -8.87 -16.07
C TYR A 63 -23.78 -10.18 -15.68
N LYS A 64 -24.44 -10.81 -16.63
CA LYS A 64 -25.06 -12.14 -16.47
C LYS A 64 -24.05 -13.24 -16.79
N ASP A 65 -24.15 -14.36 -16.10
CA ASP A 65 -23.35 -15.57 -16.34
C ASP A 65 -21.83 -15.38 -16.36
N VAL A 66 -21.35 -14.37 -15.63
CA VAL A 66 -19.93 -14.02 -15.53
C VAL A 66 -19.26 -14.78 -14.37
N THR A 67 -18.07 -15.27 -14.57
CA THR A 67 -17.23 -15.85 -13.51
C THR A 67 -16.70 -14.74 -12.58
N SER A 68 -16.29 -15.13 -11.36
CA SER A 68 -15.69 -14.17 -10.43
C SER A 68 -14.37 -13.58 -10.97
N GLU A 69 -13.65 -14.37 -11.77
CA GLU A 69 -12.39 -13.92 -12.37
C GLU A 69 -12.62 -12.90 -13.48
N GLU A 70 -13.57 -13.16 -14.36
CA GLU A 70 -13.95 -12.20 -15.41
C GLU A 70 -14.45 -10.90 -14.84
N LEU A 71 -15.29 -10.97 -13.78
CA LEU A 71 -15.77 -9.79 -13.10
C LEU A 71 -14.63 -8.97 -12.50
N LYS A 72 -13.65 -9.64 -11.88
CA LYS A 72 -12.44 -9.00 -11.37
C LYS A 72 -11.57 -8.41 -12.49
N LYS A 73 -11.46 -9.09 -13.65
CA LYS A 73 -10.74 -8.54 -14.82
C LYS A 73 -11.37 -7.24 -15.30
N LYS A 74 -12.72 -7.20 -15.40
CA LYS A 74 -13.46 -5.98 -15.79
C LYS A 74 -13.20 -4.83 -14.80
N ALA A 75 -13.26 -5.10 -13.49
CA ALA A 75 -12.92 -4.12 -12.47
C ALA A 75 -11.45 -3.64 -12.58
N GLY A 76 -10.52 -4.55 -12.87
CA GLY A 76 -9.10 -4.24 -13.05
C GLY A 76 -8.82 -3.28 -14.20
N VAL A 77 -9.57 -3.39 -15.30
CA VAL A 77 -9.48 -2.44 -16.44
C VAL A 77 -9.89 -1.04 -16.00
N ILE A 78 -10.98 -0.94 -15.23
CA ILE A 78 -11.47 0.35 -14.72
C ILE A 78 -10.46 0.95 -13.72
N GLN A 79 -9.93 0.14 -12.80
CA GLN A 79 -8.89 0.58 -11.87
C GLN A 79 -7.66 1.13 -12.59
N ALA A 80 -7.26 0.47 -13.70
CA ALA A 80 -6.13 0.94 -14.51
C ALA A 80 -6.39 2.30 -15.17
N ARG A 81 -7.62 2.55 -15.65
CA ARG A 81 -8.02 3.82 -16.25
C ARG A 81 -8.08 4.96 -15.23
N LEU A 82 -8.47 4.66 -13.99
CA LEU A 82 -8.52 5.64 -12.90
C LEU A 82 -7.12 6.01 -12.36
N GLY A 83 -6.13 5.14 -12.55
CA GLY A 83 -4.75 5.38 -12.14
C GLY A 83 -4.61 5.74 -10.66
N GLU A 84 -3.92 6.84 -10.37
CA GLU A 84 -3.65 7.33 -9.00
C GLU A 84 -4.91 7.75 -8.23
N LYS A 85 -6.00 8.06 -8.91
CA LYS A 85 -7.28 8.38 -8.27
C LYS A 85 -7.96 7.15 -7.67
N CYS A 86 -7.46 5.94 -7.96
CA CYS A 86 -8.01 4.69 -7.46
C CYS A 86 -7.35 4.29 -6.15
N VAL A 87 -8.12 4.25 -5.06
CA VAL A 87 -7.64 3.87 -3.73
C VAL A 87 -7.47 2.36 -3.52
N ASN A 88 -7.78 1.54 -4.52
CA ASN A 88 -7.58 0.10 -4.42
C ASN A 88 -6.09 -0.24 -4.27
N VAL A 89 -5.71 -0.80 -3.13
CA VAL A 89 -4.32 -1.23 -2.86
C VAL A 89 -3.88 -2.34 -3.81
N LEU A 90 -4.80 -3.24 -4.16
CA LEU A 90 -4.53 -4.34 -5.08
C LEU A 90 -5.37 -4.17 -6.34
N ARG A 91 -4.71 -4.26 -7.50
CA ARG A 91 -5.40 -4.30 -8.78
C ARG A 91 -6.19 -5.60 -8.89
N ALA A 92 -7.49 -5.48 -9.18
CA ALA A 92 -8.35 -6.64 -9.40
C ALA A 92 -7.95 -7.40 -10.69
N GLY A 93 -8.22 -8.69 -10.72
CA GLY A 93 -7.95 -9.54 -11.90
C GLY A 93 -6.48 -9.86 -12.15
N ARG A 94 -5.59 -9.67 -11.16
CA ARG A 94 -4.21 -10.17 -11.25
C ARG A 94 -4.19 -11.67 -11.39
N THR A 95 -3.35 -12.14 -12.28
CA THR A 95 -3.09 -13.57 -12.45
C THR A 95 -2.09 -14.07 -11.41
N GLN A 96 -2.04 -15.38 -11.16
CA GLN A 96 -1.01 -16.00 -10.32
C GLN A 96 0.40 -15.70 -10.84
N LYS A 97 0.55 -15.59 -12.15
CA LYS A 97 1.82 -15.22 -12.81
C LYS A 97 2.28 -13.82 -12.37
N ASP A 98 1.38 -12.82 -12.38
CA ASP A 98 1.70 -11.45 -11.91
C ASP A 98 2.09 -11.43 -10.43
N ALA A 99 1.42 -12.25 -9.60
CA ALA A 99 1.75 -12.38 -8.18
C ALA A 99 3.15 -12.98 -7.98
N ASN A 100 3.51 -14.00 -8.76
CA ASN A 100 4.82 -14.64 -8.70
C ASN A 100 5.93 -13.68 -9.12
N VAL A 101 5.79 -12.99 -10.26
CA VAL A 101 6.76 -11.98 -10.73
C VAL A 101 7.00 -10.92 -9.66
N ARG A 102 5.94 -10.42 -9.02
CA ARG A 102 6.09 -9.44 -7.94
C ARG A 102 6.80 -10.01 -6.72
N LYS A 103 6.55 -11.28 -6.37
CA LYS A 103 7.23 -11.96 -5.27
C LYS A 103 8.72 -12.11 -5.54
N GLU A 104 9.08 -12.49 -6.76
CA GLU A 104 10.47 -12.62 -7.19
C GLU A 104 11.20 -11.27 -7.14
N LEU A 105 10.58 -10.21 -7.70
CA LEU A 105 11.12 -8.85 -7.65
C LEU A 105 11.31 -8.37 -6.21
N TYR A 106 10.36 -8.64 -5.32
CA TYR A 106 10.49 -8.30 -3.91
C TYR A 106 11.66 -9.03 -3.25
N GLN A 107 11.87 -10.31 -3.55
CA GLN A 107 13.00 -11.09 -3.02
C GLN A 107 14.34 -10.57 -3.55
N GLN A 108 14.42 -10.24 -4.84
CA GLN A 108 15.61 -9.63 -5.43
C GLN A 108 15.96 -8.31 -4.75
N ASN A 109 15.01 -7.39 -4.63
CA ASN A 109 15.22 -6.10 -3.97
C ASN A 109 15.64 -6.27 -2.50
N LYS A 110 15.08 -7.24 -1.78
CA LYS A 110 15.46 -7.56 -0.40
C LYS A 110 16.91 -8.07 -0.32
N MET A 111 17.31 -8.90 -1.26
CA MET A 111 18.69 -9.40 -1.32
C MET A 111 19.69 -8.28 -1.66
N GLU A 112 19.36 -7.42 -2.60
CA GLU A 112 20.17 -6.25 -2.96
C GLU A 112 20.31 -5.28 -1.79
N ALA A 113 19.21 -4.97 -1.11
CA ALA A 113 19.24 -4.14 0.09
C ALA A 113 20.11 -4.74 1.20
N LYS A 114 20.07 -6.07 1.38
CA LYS A 114 20.93 -6.78 2.34
C LYS A 114 22.41 -6.68 1.94
N LYS A 115 22.73 -6.90 0.65
CA LYS A 115 24.11 -6.75 0.13
C LYS A 115 24.60 -5.32 0.31
N TYR A 116 23.80 -4.32 -0.06
CA TYR A 116 24.12 -2.91 0.14
C TYR A 116 24.38 -2.59 1.61
N TYR A 117 23.51 -3.05 2.51
CA TYR A 117 23.71 -2.84 3.95
C TYR A 117 25.00 -3.49 4.44
N GLN A 118 25.30 -4.73 4.05
CA GLN A 118 26.52 -5.41 4.46
C GLN A 118 27.76 -4.67 3.97
N LYS A 119 27.76 -4.21 2.70
CA LYS A 119 28.89 -3.47 2.11
C LYS A 119 29.12 -2.12 2.79
N ASN A 120 28.03 -1.44 3.18
CA ASN A 120 28.09 -0.07 3.71
C ASN A 120 27.83 0.01 5.24
N LYS A 121 27.79 -1.13 5.93
CA LYS A 121 27.38 -1.23 7.33
C LYS A 121 28.09 -0.24 8.25
N GLU A 122 29.43 -0.13 8.13
CA GLU A 122 30.21 0.76 8.98
C GLU A 122 29.85 2.23 8.73
N SER A 123 29.74 2.64 7.47
CA SER A 123 29.34 3.99 7.09
C SER A 123 27.93 4.33 7.57
N ILE A 124 26.98 3.41 7.40
CA ILE A 124 25.59 3.59 7.85
C ILE A 124 25.54 3.75 9.36
N LEU A 125 26.25 2.90 10.12
CA LEU A 125 26.26 2.96 11.58
C LEU A 125 26.98 4.19 12.10
N ARG A 126 28.07 4.61 11.44
CA ARG A 126 28.76 5.88 11.73
C ARG A 126 27.82 7.07 11.56
N ASN A 127 27.14 7.16 10.40
CA ASN A 127 26.20 8.25 10.12
C ASN A 127 25.01 8.25 11.08
N LEU A 128 24.54 7.08 11.49
CA LEU A 128 23.47 6.96 12.49
C LEU A 128 23.92 7.45 13.87
N ALA A 129 25.17 7.13 14.27
CA ALA A 129 25.74 7.62 15.53
C ALA A 129 25.86 9.15 15.55
N LEU A 130 26.33 9.75 14.44
CA LEU A 130 26.43 11.21 14.28
C LEU A 130 25.05 11.89 14.26
N LYS A 131 24.08 11.28 13.56
CA LYS A 131 22.69 11.77 13.55
C LYS A 131 22.07 11.76 14.95
N ASN A 132 22.27 10.67 15.70
CA ASN A 132 21.76 10.55 17.07
C ASN A 132 22.42 11.58 18.02
N MET A 133 23.70 11.89 17.84
CA MET A 133 24.39 12.95 18.55
C MET A 133 23.74 14.31 18.28
N ARG A 134 23.49 14.64 17.00
CA ARG A 134 22.84 15.89 16.60
C ARG A 134 21.43 16.02 17.19
N ILE A 135 20.65 14.96 17.21
CA ILE A 135 19.26 14.98 17.75
C ILE A 135 19.23 15.06 19.27
N ARG A 136 20.14 14.33 19.96
CA ARG A 136 20.14 14.21 21.42
C ARG A 136 21.00 15.25 22.12
N GLY A 137 21.82 16.00 21.38
CA GLY A 137 22.76 16.97 21.94
C GLY A 137 23.88 16.35 22.78
N SER A 138 24.02 15.02 22.77
CA SER A 138 25.02 14.29 23.54
C SER A 138 26.04 13.63 22.62
N PRO A 139 27.35 13.64 22.98
CA PRO A 139 28.37 13.01 22.17
C PRO A 139 28.17 11.49 22.07
N PRO A 140 28.61 10.86 20.98
CA PRO A 140 28.55 9.41 20.86
C PRO A 140 29.41 8.75 21.95
N THR A 141 29.01 7.57 22.39
CA THR A 141 29.78 6.81 23.39
C THR A 141 31.19 6.52 22.87
N GLN A 142 32.15 6.44 23.79
CA GLN A 142 33.55 6.14 23.43
C GLN A 142 33.68 4.83 22.64
N ARG A 143 32.84 3.84 22.96
CA ARG A 143 32.73 2.58 22.23
C ARG A 143 32.29 2.80 20.77
N SER A 144 31.34 3.71 20.52
CA SER A 144 30.86 4.06 19.18
C SER A 144 31.93 4.84 18.39
N ILE A 145 32.66 5.72 19.04
CA ILE A 145 33.77 6.49 18.44
C ILE A 145 34.86 5.54 17.91
N ILE A 146 35.32 4.61 18.74
CA ILE A 146 36.31 3.62 18.36
C ILE A 146 35.80 2.70 17.26
N LYS A 147 34.60 2.13 17.49
CA LYS A 147 34.03 1.13 16.58
C LYS A 147 33.73 1.66 15.18
N TYR A 148 33.29 2.90 15.07
CA TYR A 148 32.88 3.48 13.78
C TYR A 148 33.84 4.53 13.26
N LYS A 149 35.02 4.65 13.86
CA LYS A 149 36.09 5.59 13.46
C LYS A 149 35.60 7.03 13.30
N ILE A 150 34.75 7.48 14.26
CA ILE A 150 34.23 8.84 14.29
C ILE A 150 35.37 9.79 14.66
N THR A 151 35.67 10.76 13.80
CA THR A 151 36.72 11.74 14.03
C THR A 151 36.20 12.97 14.81
N ARG A 152 37.16 13.72 15.40
CA ARG A 152 36.84 15.00 16.04
C ARG A 152 36.14 15.97 15.07
N ASN A 153 36.55 15.99 13.80
CA ASN A 153 35.94 16.82 12.77
C ASN A 153 34.52 16.42 12.48
N ASP A 154 34.22 15.12 12.44
CA ASP A 154 32.83 14.62 12.29
C ASP A 154 31.91 15.16 13.41
N MET A 155 32.43 15.14 14.65
CA MET A 155 31.71 15.63 15.81
C MET A 155 31.50 17.16 15.76
N MET A 156 32.52 17.92 15.41
CA MET A 156 32.43 19.37 15.29
C MET A 156 31.42 19.82 14.22
N ASN A 157 31.35 19.10 13.10
CA ASN A 157 30.38 19.39 12.01
C ASN A 157 28.93 19.06 12.39
N CYS A 158 28.71 18.34 13.48
CA CYS A 158 27.35 18.06 13.96
C CYS A 158 26.75 19.22 14.79
N TYR A 159 27.58 20.14 15.28
CA TYR A 159 27.16 21.30 16.10
C TYR A 159 27.08 22.60 15.30
N ARG A 160 27.39 22.59 14.03
CA ARG A 160 27.15 23.69 13.08
C ARG A 160 25.82 23.46 12.36
#